data_7668e97f0d6ba10000be38951688406c
#
_entry.id   7668e97f0d6ba10000be38951688406c
#
_cell.length_a   1.000
_cell.length_b   1.000
_cell.length_c   1.000
_cell.angle_alpha   90.00
_cell.angle_beta   90.00
_cell.angle_gamma   90.00
#
_symmetry.space_group_name_H-M   'P 1'
#
loop_
_entity.id
_entity.type
_entity.pdbx_description
1 polymer ?
#
loop_
_entity_poly.entity_id
_entity_poly.type
_entity_poly.pdbx_seq_one_letter_code
_entity_poly.pdbx_strand_id
1 'polypeptide(L)'
;MSVKNILCLGDIIGITGRYAIRRHLEEIKLEHDIDFVIANGENAANGIGITRDTAAELFNSGVNVLTSGNHIWNNRDVFALIGFENRLLRPYNYPNESPGLGYYIYDIFDCKIGVINLMGRTFMDALDCPFKKSNIAIKHIKEKTNIIFIDFHAEATAEKIAFSYYLEGQVSCIFGTHTHVQTADEKILSSFTAYISDLGMCGSYDSVIGMKKETAVSRFVSKIPHRFEVETTSPMINGIIVQVDIDSGRALSIKRINTVYYNDEVERL
;
A
#
# COMPACT_ATOMS: atom_id res chain seq x y z
N MET A 1 -2.38 24.86 14.34
CA MET A 1 -2.07 23.42 14.12
C MET A 1 -1.42 23.33 12.75
N SER A 2 -0.24 22.81 12.66
CA SER A 2 0.38 22.47 11.39
C SER A 2 -0.07 21.06 11.03
N VAL A 3 -0.53 20.86 9.80
CA VAL A 3 -1.10 19.59 9.34
C VAL A 3 -0.37 19.09 8.11
N LYS A 4 -0.42 17.76 7.88
CA LYS A 4 0.06 17.11 6.67
C LYS A 4 -1.03 16.25 6.06
N ASN A 5 -1.12 16.26 4.74
CA ASN A 5 -2.00 15.40 3.97
C ASN A 5 -1.19 14.23 3.39
N ILE A 6 -1.49 13.04 3.85
CA ILE A 6 -0.80 11.82 3.44
C ILE A 6 -1.72 10.99 2.54
N LEU A 7 -1.26 10.71 1.34
CA LEU A 7 -1.96 9.84 0.39
C LEU A 7 -1.44 8.40 0.54
N CYS A 8 -2.36 7.47 0.82
CA CYS A 8 -2.07 6.04 0.81
C CYS A 8 -2.80 5.41 -0.38
N LEU A 9 -2.07 4.79 -1.29
CA LEU A 9 -2.57 4.14 -2.49
C LEU A 9 -2.56 2.63 -2.33
N GLY A 10 -3.58 1.97 -2.85
CA GLY A 10 -3.71 0.52 -2.82
C GLY A 10 -2.72 -0.22 -3.72
N ASP A 11 -2.94 -1.53 -3.87
CA ASP A 11 -2.05 -2.44 -4.61
C ASP A 11 -1.89 -2.02 -6.07
N ILE A 12 -0.68 -1.66 -6.48
CA ILE A 12 -0.39 -1.24 -7.87
C ILE A 12 -0.23 -2.50 -8.73
N ILE A 13 -1.13 -2.68 -9.71
CA ILE A 13 -1.19 -3.89 -10.53
C ILE A 13 -0.62 -3.65 -11.94
N GLY A 14 0.55 -4.19 -12.19
CA GLY A 14 1.17 -4.25 -13.50
C GLY A 14 1.31 -2.90 -14.21
N ILE A 15 1.30 -2.93 -15.53
CA ILE A 15 1.48 -1.73 -16.36
C ILE A 15 0.33 -0.72 -16.19
N THR A 16 -0.90 -1.20 -16.01
CA THR A 16 -2.09 -0.34 -15.91
C THR A 16 -2.07 0.48 -14.63
N GLY A 17 -1.70 -0.15 -13.50
CA GLY A 17 -1.54 0.56 -12.23
C GLY A 17 -0.40 1.58 -12.28
N ARG A 18 0.77 1.20 -12.85
CA ARG A 18 1.89 2.14 -13.01
C ARG A 18 1.54 3.31 -13.93
N TYR A 19 0.84 3.03 -15.04
CA TYR A 19 0.35 4.06 -15.95
C TYR A 19 -0.56 5.05 -15.23
N ALA A 20 -1.56 4.56 -14.48
CA ALA A 20 -2.47 5.40 -13.72
C ALA A 20 -1.71 6.34 -12.76
N ILE A 21 -0.75 5.80 -12.00
CA ILE A 21 0.09 6.59 -11.09
C ILE A 21 0.91 7.62 -11.87
N ARG A 22 1.64 7.21 -12.89
CA ARG A 22 2.49 8.12 -13.69
C ARG A 22 1.69 9.25 -14.32
N ARG A 23 0.47 8.98 -14.75
CA ARG A 23 -0.37 9.93 -15.49
C ARG A 23 -1.10 10.91 -14.59
N HIS A 24 -1.58 10.48 -13.42
CA HIS A 24 -2.56 11.23 -12.63
C HIS A 24 -2.09 11.59 -11.22
N LEU A 25 -1.00 11.00 -10.71
CA LEU A 25 -0.61 11.23 -9.31
C LEU A 25 -0.28 12.71 -9.03
N GLU A 26 0.38 13.39 -9.96
CA GLU A 26 0.74 14.81 -9.75
C GLU A 26 -0.49 15.72 -9.69
N GLU A 27 -1.52 15.45 -10.49
CA GLU A 27 -2.80 16.16 -10.44
C GLU A 27 -3.50 15.94 -9.09
N ILE A 28 -3.55 14.69 -8.61
CA ILE A 28 -4.11 14.35 -7.29
C ILE A 28 -3.35 15.06 -6.17
N LYS A 29 -2.01 15.12 -6.26
CA LYS A 29 -1.18 15.81 -5.28
C LYS A 29 -1.50 17.29 -5.20
N LEU A 30 -1.67 17.93 -6.35
CA LEU A 30 -2.00 19.37 -6.44
C LEU A 30 -3.42 19.65 -5.95
N GLU A 31 -4.40 18.82 -6.35
CA GLU A 31 -5.82 18.99 -5.97
C GLU A 31 -6.04 18.88 -4.46
N HIS A 32 -5.25 18.04 -3.80
CA HIS A 32 -5.45 17.70 -2.39
C HIS A 32 -4.31 18.14 -1.47
N ASP A 33 -3.38 18.98 -1.94
CA ASP A 33 -2.23 19.46 -1.18
C ASP A 33 -1.46 18.32 -0.49
N ILE A 34 -1.14 17.25 -1.25
CA ILE A 34 -0.51 16.04 -0.71
C ILE A 34 0.98 16.29 -0.41
N ASP A 35 1.36 16.08 0.83
CA ASP A 35 2.74 16.23 1.32
C ASP A 35 3.57 14.95 1.16
N PHE A 36 2.94 13.75 1.21
CA PHE A 36 3.63 12.47 1.19
C PHE A 36 2.75 11.35 0.62
N VAL A 37 3.36 10.45 -0.17
CA VAL A 37 2.65 9.36 -0.86
C VAL A 37 3.23 8.00 -0.46
N ILE A 38 2.39 7.13 0.08
CA ILE A 38 2.67 5.72 0.36
C ILE A 38 1.85 4.88 -0.63
N ALA A 39 2.44 3.86 -1.24
CA ALA A 39 1.73 2.97 -2.15
C ALA A 39 2.16 1.52 -1.97
N ASN A 40 1.26 0.55 -2.14
CA ASN A 40 1.64 -0.85 -2.17
C ASN A 40 2.07 -1.25 -3.58
N GLY A 41 3.35 -1.62 -3.73
CA GLY A 41 3.98 -1.93 -5.03
C GLY A 41 4.19 -3.42 -5.29
N GLU A 42 3.65 -4.33 -4.46
CA GLU A 42 3.97 -5.76 -4.55
C GLU A 42 3.60 -6.42 -5.88
N ASN A 43 2.64 -5.85 -6.62
CA ASN A 43 2.14 -6.37 -7.88
C ASN A 43 2.51 -5.49 -9.09
N ALA A 44 3.43 -4.54 -8.91
CA ALA A 44 3.81 -3.56 -9.93
C ALA A 44 4.47 -4.18 -11.17
N ALA A 45 5.21 -5.30 -11.03
CA ALA A 45 5.85 -5.99 -12.14
C ALA A 45 4.92 -7.03 -12.75
N ASN A 46 4.33 -6.74 -13.90
CA ASN A 46 3.47 -7.70 -14.65
C ASN A 46 2.38 -8.39 -13.81
N GLY A 47 1.90 -7.72 -12.75
CA GLY A 47 0.84 -8.22 -11.88
C GLY A 47 1.30 -9.07 -10.71
N ILE A 48 2.61 -9.32 -10.54
CA ILE A 48 3.19 -10.04 -9.41
C ILE A 48 4.64 -9.63 -9.17
N GLY A 49 4.99 -9.31 -7.94
CA GLY A 49 6.33 -8.86 -7.55
C GLY A 49 6.65 -7.44 -8.00
N ILE A 50 7.84 -6.99 -7.70
CA ILE A 50 8.41 -5.69 -8.07
C ILE A 50 9.81 -5.87 -8.64
N THR A 51 10.19 -5.07 -9.63
CA THR A 51 11.54 -4.99 -10.18
C THR A 51 12.19 -3.66 -9.83
N ARG A 52 13.50 -3.56 -10.05
CA ARG A 52 14.23 -2.30 -9.92
C ARG A 52 13.64 -1.21 -10.80
N ASP A 53 13.33 -1.54 -12.06
CA ASP A 53 12.82 -0.57 -13.03
C ASP A 53 11.42 -0.11 -12.68
N THR A 54 10.52 -1.02 -12.26
CA THR A 54 9.15 -0.65 -11.86
C THR A 54 9.12 0.15 -10.56
N ALA A 55 10.02 -0.13 -9.62
CA ALA A 55 10.17 0.69 -8.42
C ALA A 55 10.68 2.10 -8.77
N ALA A 56 11.70 2.19 -9.63
CA ALA A 56 12.23 3.48 -10.10
C ALA A 56 11.17 4.30 -10.85
N GLU A 57 10.36 3.67 -11.72
CA GLU A 57 9.23 4.31 -12.39
C GLU A 57 8.28 4.95 -11.39
N LEU A 58 7.87 4.21 -10.36
CA LEU A 58 6.93 4.69 -9.34
C LEU A 58 7.52 5.81 -8.48
N PHE A 59 8.79 5.71 -8.07
CA PHE A 59 9.46 6.79 -7.34
C PHE A 59 9.59 8.06 -8.18
N ASN A 60 9.93 7.92 -9.45
CA ASN A 60 10.01 9.06 -10.39
C ASN A 60 8.64 9.68 -10.67
N SER A 61 7.56 8.93 -10.51
CA SER A 61 6.18 9.42 -10.63
C SER A 61 5.68 10.14 -9.38
N GLY A 62 6.50 10.22 -8.31
CA GLY A 62 6.17 10.97 -7.10
C GLY A 62 5.73 10.12 -5.90
N VAL A 63 5.80 8.79 -5.97
CA VAL A 63 5.62 7.92 -4.80
C VAL A 63 6.84 8.07 -3.89
N ASN A 64 6.62 8.33 -2.60
CA ASN A 64 7.70 8.49 -1.64
C ASN A 64 8.14 7.17 -1.02
N VAL A 65 7.20 6.25 -0.79
CA VAL A 65 7.45 4.93 -0.17
C VAL A 65 6.62 3.86 -0.85
N LEU A 66 7.24 2.74 -1.14
CA LEU A 66 6.59 1.52 -1.58
C LEU A 66 6.57 0.51 -0.42
N THR A 67 5.38 0.08 -0.03
CA THR A 67 5.15 -1.10 0.79
C THR A 67 4.94 -2.32 -0.11
N SER A 68 4.84 -3.50 0.49
CA SER A 68 4.67 -4.75 -0.24
C SER A 68 3.87 -5.78 0.59
N GLY A 69 3.86 -7.03 0.15
CA GLY A 69 3.14 -8.11 0.81
C GLY A 69 3.77 -9.48 0.51
N ASN A 70 2.92 -10.49 0.32
CA ASN A 70 3.35 -11.87 0.09
C ASN A 70 4.06 -12.09 -1.27
N HIS A 71 3.90 -11.18 -2.23
CA HIS A 71 4.56 -11.30 -3.53
C HIS A 71 5.93 -10.62 -3.63
N ILE A 72 6.43 -10.03 -2.55
CA ILE A 72 7.71 -9.29 -2.57
C ILE A 72 8.88 -10.12 -3.12
N TRP A 73 8.89 -11.45 -2.88
CA TRP A 73 9.96 -12.35 -3.30
C TRP A 73 9.73 -13.04 -4.65
N ASN A 74 8.58 -12.80 -5.30
CA ASN A 74 8.24 -13.49 -6.55
C ASN A 74 9.09 -13.08 -7.74
N ASN A 75 9.68 -11.88 -7.71
CA ASN A 75 10.63 -11.45 -8.73
C ASN A 75 12.03 -11.34 -8.13
N ARG A 76 12.99 -12.10 -8.70
CA ARG A 76 14.37 -12.15 -8.17
C ARG A 76 15.12 -10.81 -8.28
N ASP A 77 14.70 -9.93 -9.17
CA ASP A 77 15.31 -8.61 -9.35
C ASP A 77 15.18 -7.73 -8.09
N VAL A 78 14.18 -7.99 -7.24
CA VAL A 78 14.01 -7.30 -5.97
C VAL A 78 15.22 -7.44 -5.04
N PHE A 79 15.96 -8.55 -5.08
CA PHE A 79 17.12 -8.77 -4.21
C PHE A 79 18.28 -7.80 -4.50
N ALA A 80 18.38 -7.30 -5.74
CA ALA A 80 19.35 -6.27 -6.10
C ALA A 80 18.98 -4.87 -5.60
N LEU A 81 17.73 -4.67 -5.18
CA LEU A 81 17.17 -3.38 -4.78
C LEU A 81 16.94 -3.28 -3.27
N ILE A 82 16.23 -4.25 -2.70
CA ILE A 82 15.60 -4.16 -1.37
C ILE A 82 16.59 -3.97 -0.21
N GLY A 83 17.85 -4.37 -0.40
CA GLY A 83 18.93 -4.19 0.62
C GLY A 83 19.52 -2.78 0.62
N PHE A 84 19.27 -1.96 -0.39
CA PHE A 84 19.90 -0.66 -0.60
C PHE A 84 18.89 0.49 -0.73
N GLU A 85 17.61 0.21 -1.01
CA GLU A 85 16.57 1.21 -1.21
C GLU A 85 15.65 1.27 0.02
N ASN A 86 15.86 2.27 0.85
CA ASN A 86 15.08 2.47 2.09
C ASN A 86 13.61 2.85 1.84
N ARG A 87 13.27 3.24 0.60
CA ARG A 87 11.89 3.56 0.21
C ARG A 87 11.09 2.33 -0.22
N LEU A 88 11.69 1.14 -0.26
CA LEU A 88 10.99 -0.13 -0.49
C LEU A 88 10.98 -0.95 0.79
N LEU A 89 9.79 -1.15 1.36
CA LEU A 89 9.59 -1.90 2.59
C LEU A 89 9.00 -3.28 2.29
N ARG A 90 9.56 -4.30 2.95
CA ARG A 90 8.93 -5.63 3.04
C ARG A 90 8.11 -5.74 4.33
N PRO A 91 7.20 -6.72 4.46
CA PRO A 91 6.55 -6.95 5.74
C PRO A 91 7.57 -7.21 6.87
N TYR A 92 7.46 -6.44 7.95
CA TYR A 92 8.39 -6.46 9.07
C TYR A 92 8.38 -7.77 9.85
N ASN A 93 7.28 -8.52 9.77
CA ASN A 93 7.12 -9.81 10.43
C ASN A 93 7.66 -11.01 9.63
N TYR A 94 8.37 -10.81 8.51
CA TYR A 94 9.30 -11.82 7.97
C TYR A 94 10.47 -12.06 8.94
N PRO A 95 11.16 -13.21 8.85
CA PRO A 95 12.36 -13.48 9.64
C PRO A 95 13.38 -12.34 9.53
N ASN A 96 14.15 -12.12 10.60
CA ASN A 96 15.12 -11.02 10.67
C ASN A 96 16.24 -11.14 9.63
N GLU A 97 16.51 -12.36 9.15
CA GLU A 97 17.50 -12.67 8.12
C GLU A 97 17.05 -12.25 6.71
N SER A 98 15.76 -11.97 6.52
CA SER A 98 15.24 -11.49 5.24
C SER A 98 15.81 -10.11 4.91
N PRO A 99 16.32 -9.89 3.67
CA PRO A 99 16.90 -8.60 3.29
C PRO A 99 15.87 -7.47 3.29
N GLY A 100 16.35 -6.23 3.41
CA GLY A 100 15.52 -5.03 3.37
C GLY A 100 14.89 -4.67 4.71
N LEU A 101 14.22 -3.53 4.72
CA LEU A 101 13.60 -2.94 5.90
C LEU A 101 12.10 -3.25 5.95
N GLY A 102 11.56 -3.42 7.15
CA GLY A 102 10.11 -3.58 7.35
C GLY A 102 9.43 -2.31 7.87
N TYR A 103 10.21 -1.34 8.30
CA TYR A 103 9.78 0.02 8.62
C TYR A 103 10.93 1.00 8.42
N TYR A 104 10.58 2.27 8.20
CA TYR A 104 11.57 3.34 8.10
C TYR A 104 10.94 4.68 8.51
N ILE A 105 11.80 5.66 8.83
CA ILE A 105 11.40 7.02 9.21
C ILE A 105 11.92 7.97 8.15
N TYR A 106 10.99 8.66 7.48
CA TYR A 106 11.27 9.58 6.39
C TYR A 106 11.19 11.02 6.86
N ASP A 107 12.08 11.86 6.36
CA ASP A 107 12.03 13.30 6.56
C ASP A 107 11.09 13.93 5.51
N ILE A 108 10.13 14.73 5.93
CA ILE A 108 9.26 15.56 5.09
C ILE A 108 9.28 16.99 5.59
N PHE A 109 10.06 17.84 4.90
CA PHE A 109 10.23 19.26 5.24
C PHE A 109 10.45 19.52 6.74
N ASP A 110 9.36 19.84 7.45
CA ASP A 110 9.32 20.25 8.86
C ASP A 110 8.98 19.14 9.86
N CYS A 111 8.73 17.92 9.39
CA CYS A 111 8.41 16.80 10.26
C CYS A 111 8.97 15.45 9.75
N LYS A 112 8.73 14.39 10.51
CA LYS A 112 9.10 13.02 10.15
C LYS A 112 7.86 12.14 10.13
N ILE A 113 7.85 11.15 9.25
CA ILE A 113 6.81 10.13 9.16
C ILE A 113 7.43 8.74 9.27
N GLY A 114 6.92 7.91 10.17
CA GLY A 114 7.23 6.50 10.25
C GLY A 114 6.26 5.69 9.39
N VAL A 115 6.78 4.82 8.54
CA VAL A 115 5.97 3.88 7.75
C VAL A 115 6.37 2.46 8.14
N ILE A 116 5.39 1.62 8.45
CA ILE A 116 5.54 0.20 8.80
C ILE A 116 4.76 -0.62 7.79
N ASN A 117 5.38 -1.66 7.26
CA ASN A 117 4.71 -2.67 6.47
C ASN A 117 4.62 -3.98 7.27
N LEU A 118 3.45 -4.57 7.34
CA LEU A 118 3.18 -5.82 8.04
C LEU A 118 2.28 -6.73 7.22
N MET A 119 2.38 -8.05 7.43
CA MET A 119 1.53 -9.03 6.77
C MET A 119 0.69 -9.81 7.80
N GLY A 120 -0.58 -10.06 7.46
CA GLY A 120 -1.46 -10.93 8.22
C GLY A 120 -1.02 -12.39 8.17
N ARG A 121 -1.71 -13.25 8.93
CA ARG A 121 -1.44 -14.70 9.01
C ARG A 121 -2.65 -15.55 8.70
N THR A 122 -3.85 -14.99 8.82
CA THR A 122 -5.08 -15.72 8.55
C THR A 122 -5.24 -15.92 7.04
N PHE A 123 -5.20 -17.16 6.60
CA PHE A 123 -5.19 -17.59 5.18
C PHE A 123 -3.97 -17.10 4.38
N MET A 124 -2.88 -16.77 5.06
CA MET A 124 -1.61 -16.33 4.50
C MET A 124 -0.45 -17.16 5.07
N ASP A 125 0.77 -16.86 4.65
CA ASP A 125 1.97 -17.55 5.13
C ASP A 125 2.15 -17.42 6.65
N ALA A 126 2.72 -18.47 7.24
CA ALA A 126 3.03 -18.51 8.67
C ALA A 126 4.28 -17.66 8.98
N LEU A 127 4.05 -16.42 9.36
CA LEU A 127 5.07 -15.45 9.77
C LEU A 127 5.02 -15.16 11.28
N ASP A 128 5.97 -14.36 11.76
CA ASP A 128 5.92 -13.81 13.10
C ASP A 128 4.63 -13.03 13.35
N CYS A 129 4.21 -12.95 14.61
CA CYS A 129 2.96 -12.29 14.98
C CYS A 129 3.00 -10.78 14.66
N PRO A 130 2.17 -10.27 13.73
CA PRO A 130 2.17 -8.86 13.36
C PRO A 130 1.80 -7.95 14.53
N PHE A 131 0.93 -8.38 15.44
CA PHE A 131 0.55 -7.65 16.63
C PHE A 131 1.75 -7.42 17.58
N LYS A 132 2.65 -8.41 17.73
CA LYS A 132 3.84 -8.26 18.56
C LYS A 132 4.93 -7.47 17.86
N LYS A 133 5.13 -7.72 16.56
CA LYS A 133 6.15 -7.00 15.76
C LYS A 133 5.81 -5.52 15.60
N SER A 134 4.55 -5.15 15.46
CA SER A 134 4.15 -3.74 15.39
C SER A 134 4.58 -2.95 16.62
N ASN A 135 4.42 -3.49 17.83
CA ASN A 135 4.83 -2.82 19.07
C ASN A 135 6.33 -2.50 19.10
N ILE A 136 7.17 -3.39 18.54
CA ILE A 136 8.63 -3.17 18.48
C ILE A 136 8.94 -2.01 17.55
N ALA A 137 8.38 -2.00 16.33
CA ALA A 137 8.59 -0.93 15.36
C ALA A 137 8.05 0.42 15.88
N ILE A 138 6.83 0.44 16.41
CA ILE A 138 6.19 1.65 16.97
C ILE A 138 7.04 2.25 18.08
N LYS A 139 7.57 1.44 18.98
CA LYS A 139 8.44 1.92 20.08
C LYS A 139 9.67 2.67 19.53
N HIS A 140 10.34 2.12 18.54
CA HIS A 140 11.52 2.77 17.93
C HIS A 140 11.15 4.04 17.15
N ILE A 141 10.03 4.02 16.42
CA ILE A 141 9.59 5.18 15.63
C ILE A 141 9.18 6.33 16.54
N LYS A 142 8.50 6.04 17.64
CA LYS A 142 8.05 7.06 18.62
C LYS A 142 9.18 7.83 19.29
N GLU A 143 10.41 7.35 19.25
CA GLU A 143 11.59 8.11 19.68
C GLU A 143 11.89 9.31 18.77
N LYS A 144 11.32 9.35 17.54
CA LYS A 144 11.61 10.33 16.49
C LYS A 144 10.37 11.08 15.98
N THR A 145 9.19 10.43 15.96
CA THR A 145 7.93 11.02 15.47
C THR A 145 6.71 10.34 16.05
N ASN A 146 5.62 11.10 16.15
CA ASN A 146 4.29 10.59 16.48
C ASN A 146 3.46 10.21 15.24
N ILE A 147 3.88 10.64 14.05
CA ILE A 147 3.19 10.36 12.79
C ILE A 147 3.61 8.97 12.31
N ILE A 148 2.72 7.98 12.41
CA ILE A 148 3.00 6.58 12.07
C ILE A 148 1.88 6.04 11.19
N PHE A 149 2.25 5.51 10.02
CA PHE A 149 1.35 4.86 9.06
C PHE A 149 1.70 3.38 8.95
N ILE A 150 0.69 2.51 8.94
CA ILE A 150 0.88 1.07 8.82
C ILE A 150 0.10 0.55 7.62
N ASP A 151 0.81 -0.07 6.67
CA ASP A 151 0.23 -0.97 5.67
C ASP A 151 0.12 -2.37 6.28
N PHE A 152 -1.11 -2.82 6.50
CA PHE A 152 -1.40 -4.18 6.97
C PHE A 152 -1.92 -5.03 5.83
N HIS A 153 -0.99 -5.67 5.11
CA HIS A 153 -1.25 -6.52 3.98
C HIS A 153 -1.82 -7.87 4.43
N ALA A 154 -3.14 -8.03 4.40
CA ALA A 154 -3.81 -9.19 4.99
C ALA A 154 -5.08 -9.59 4.24
N GLU A 155 -5.37 -10.90 4.19
CA GLU A 155 -6.58 -11.44 3.56
C GLU A 155 -7.82 -11.22 4.44
N ALA A 156 -7.76 -11.58 5.72
CA ALA A 156 -8.93 -11.66 6.56
C ALA A 156 -9.36 -10.29 7.12
N THR A 157 -10.57 -9.84 6.76
CA THR A 157 -11.18 -8.60 7.27
C THR A 157 -11.21 -8.55 8.82
N ALA A 158 -11.54 -9.68 9.47
CA ALA A 158 -11.58 -9.75 10.93
C ALA A 158 -10.19 -9.53 11.56
N GLU A 159 -9.11 -10.03 10.93
CA GLU A 159 -7.74 -9.79 11.40
C GLU A 159 -7.35 -8.32 11.24
N LYS A 160 -7.72 -7.68 10.11
CA LYS A 160 -7.51 -6.25 9.86
C LYS A 160 -8.21 -5.37 10.90
N ILE A 161 -9.49 -5.63 11.16
CA ILE A 161 -10.26 -4.88 12.16
C ILE A 161 -9.69 -5.09 13.57
N ALA A 162 -9.38 -6.33 13.95
CA ALA A 162 -8.79 -6.63 15.27
C ALA A 162 -7.44 -5.93 15.43
N PHE A 163 -6.61 -5.89 14.37
CA PHE A 163 -5.33 -5.21 14.38
C PHE A 163 -5.48 -3.69 14.58
N SER A 164 -6.49 -3.08 13.97
CA SER A 164 -6.75 -1.65 14.12
C SER A 164 -7.13 -1.27 15.56
N TYR A 165 -8.00 -2.03 16.19
CA TYR A 165 -8.36 -1.80 17.60
C TYR A 165 -7.21 -2.08 18.56
N TYR A 166 -6.36 -3.05 18.25
CA TYR A 166 -5.18 -3.34 19.07
C TYR A 166 -4.18 -2.18 19.13
N LEU A 167 -4.06 -1.41 18.04
CA LEU A 167 -3.13 -0.29 17.93
C LEU A 167 -3.81 1.09 18.00
N GLU A 168 -5.11 1.13 18.26
CA GLU A 168 -5.87 2.38 18.39
C GLU A 168 -5.19 3.36 19.33
N GLY A 169 -5.02 4.61 18.91
CA GLY A 169 -4.36 5.67 19.66
C GLY A 169 -2.83 5.58 19.71
N GLN A 170 -2.24 4.54 19.13
CA GLN A 170 -0.78 4.39 19.10
C GLN A 170 -0.16 4.87 17.78
N VAL A 171 -0.95 4.96 16.72
CA VAL A 171 -0.51 5.32 15.36
C VAL A 171 -1.51 6.26 14.70
N SER A 172 -1.08 6.99 13.67
CA SER A 172 -1.92 7.93 12.92
C SER A 172 -2.91 7.22 12.02
N CYS A 173 -2.47 6.17 11.31
CA CYS A 173 -3.28 5.46 10.35
C CYS A 173 -2.90 3.98 10.24
N ILE A 174 -3.91 3.13 10.06
CA ILE A 174 -3.78 1.73 9.66
C ILE A 174 -4.67 1.52 8.44
N PHE A 175 -4.09 1.09 7.35
CA PHE A 175 -4.83 0.74 6.15
C PHE A 175 -4.50 -0.68 5.71
N GLY A 176 -5.52 -1.38 5.22
CA GLY A 176 -5.34 -2.72 4.67
C GLY A 176 -5.07 -2.70 3.17
N THR A 177 -4.38 -3.73 2.69
CA THR A 177 -4.12 -4.05 1.28
C THR A 177 -4.33 -5.54 1.04
N HIS A 178 -4.12 -6.06 -0.15
CA HIS A 178 -4.16 -7.45 -0.57
C HIS A 178 -5.42 -7.86 -1.35
N THR A 179 -6.63 -7.47 -0.94
CA THR A 179 -7.86 -7.99 -1.58
C THR A 179 -8.17 -7.31 -2.91
N HIS A 180 -7.51 -6.18 -3.21
CA HIS A 180 -7.67 -5.37 -4.41
C HIS A 180 -9.05 -4.71 -4.57
N VAL A 181 -9.96 -4.87 -3.59
CA VAL A 181 -11.29 -4.28 -3.60
C VAL A 181 -11.39 -3.26 -2.48
N GLN A 182 -11.61 -1.99 -2.83
CA GLN A 182 -11.73 -0.93 -1.83
C GLN A 182 -12.97 -1.13 -0.97
N THR A 183 -12.77 -1.17 0.36
CA THR A 183 -13.88 -1.20 1.32
C THR A 183 -14.43 0.20 1.58
N ALA A 184 -15.65 0.27 2.13
CA ALA A 184 -16.37 1.51 2.42
C ALA A 184 -16.51 1.73 3.94
N ASP A 185 -15.50 1.33 4.70
CA ASP A 185 -15.50 1.35 6.17
C ASP A 185 -14.48 2.33 6.76
N GLU A 186 -14.02 3.29 5.94
CA GLU A 186 -13.09 4.31 6.39
C GLU A 186 -13.67 5.11 7.57
N LYS A 187 -12.86 5.28 8.60
CA LYS A 187 -13.25 5.98 9.82
C LYS A 187 -12.05 6.44 10.62
N ILE A 188 -12.30 7.38 11.51
CA ILE A 188 -11.37 7.70 12.60
C ILE A 188 -11.88 6.99 13.86
N LEU A 189 -11.03 6.14 14.44
CA LEU A 189 -11.30 5.45 15.71
C LEU A 189 -11.33 6.45 16.86
N SER A 190 -11.91 6.06 17.99
CA SER A 190 -12.16 6.98 19.14
C SER A 190 -10.89 7.67 19.66
N SER A 191 -9.73 7.04 19.51
CA SER A 191 -8.42 7.58 19.91
C SER A 191 -7.64 8.23 18.78
N PHE A 192 -8.32 8.72 17.72
CA PHE A 192 -7.75 9.49 16.61
C PHE A 192 -6.80 8.70 15.70
N THR A 193 -6.98 7.41 15.54
CA THR A 193 -6.32 6.59 14.51
C THR A 193 -7.26 6.45 13.31
N ALA A 194 -6.82 6.84 12.12
CA ALA A 194 -7.53 6.58 10.87
C ALA A 194 -7.45 5.10 10.49
N TYR A 195 -8.53 4.55 9.93
CA TYR A 195 -8.62 3.15 9.56
C TYR A 195 -9.46 2.93 8.31
N ILE A 196 -9.04 1.99 7.45
CA ILE A 196 -9.82 1.35 6.40
C ILE A 196 -9.40 -0.11 6.25
N SER A 197 -10.36 -1.03 6.01
CA SER A 197 -10.06 -2.47 5.90
C SER A 197 -9.25 -2.81 4.65
N ASP A 198 -9.52 -2.18 3.50
CA ASP A 198 -8.73 -2.36 2.28
C ASP A 198 -8.78 -1.11 1.39
N LEU A 199 -7.62 -0.70 0.90
CA LEU A 199 -7.50 0.43 -0.03
C LEU A 199 -8.00 0.10 -1.44
N GLY A 200 -8.16 -1.18 -1.78
CA GLY A 200 -8.35 -1.63 -3.15
C GLY A 200 -7.06 -1.61 -3.96
N MET A 201 -7.16 -1.53 -5.27
CA MET A 201 -6.01 -1.52 -6.18
C MET A 201 -5.91 -0.23 -7.01
N CYS A 202 -4.70 0.06 -7.48
CA CYS A 202 -4.43 0.90 -8.63
C CYS A 202 -4.16 -0.03 -9.81
N GLY A 203 -5.09 -0.11 -10.78
CA GLY A 203 -5.03 -1.12 -11.84
C GLY A 203 -6.16 -0.94 -12.85
N SER A 204 -6.61 -2.02 -13.48
CA SER A 204 -7.74 -1.96 -14.41
C SER A 204 -9.07 -2.15 -13.67
N TYR A 205 -9.98 -1.19 -13.84
CA TYR A 205 -11.34 -1.27 -13.28
C TYR A 205 -12.15 -2.43 -13.88
N ASP A 206 -12.11 -2.58 -15.20
CA ASP A 206 -12.86 -3.62 -15.91
C ASP A 206 -12.10 -4.95 -15.98
N SER A 207 -11.81 -5.52 -14.82
CA SER A 207 -10.97 -6.70 -14.65
C SER A 207 -11.44 -7.60 -13.50
N VAL A 208 -10.80 -8.75 -13.34
CA VAL A 208 -10.91 -9.54 -12.10
C VAL A 208 -9.67 -9.25 -11.26
N ILE A 209 -9.80 -8.31 -10.33
CA ILE A 209 -8.72 -7.83 -9.43
C ILE A 209 -7.41 -7.48 -10.17
N GLY A 210 -7.53 -6.86 -11.35
CA GLY A 210 -6.41 -6.43 -12.19
C GLY A 210 -6.07 -7.39 -13.33
N MET A 211 -6.65 -8.60 -13.38
CA MET A 211 -6.39 -9.62 -14.38
C MET A 211 -7.50 -9.69 -15.42
N LYS A 212 -7.18 -10.12 -16.65
CA LYS A 212 -8.14 -10.32 -17.73
C LYS A 212 -9.28 -11.24 -17.31
N LYS A 213 -10.52 -10.81 -17.57
CA LYS A 213 -11.74 -11.51 -17.18
C LYS A 213 -11.81 -12.95 -17.71
N GLU A 214 -11.50 -13.12 -19.00
CA GLU A 214 -11.60 -14.41 -19.68
C GLU A 214 -10.71 -15.46 -19.03
N THR A 215 -9.47 -15.10 -18.76
CA THR A 215 -8.49 -16.00 -18.12
C THR A 215 -8.88 -16.31 -16.67
N ALA A 216 -9.30 -15.29 -15.93
CA ALA A 216 -9.70 -15.47 -14.53
C ALA A 216 -10.98 -16.36 -14.41
N VAL A 217 -12.02 -16.05 -15.19
CA VAL A 217 -13.26 -16.83 -15.21
C VAL A 217 -13.00 -18.28 -15.64
N SER A 218 -12.23 -18.48 -16.72
CA SER A 218 -11.87 -19.82 -17.18
C SER A 218 -11.19 -20.66 -16.09
N ARG A 219 -10.26 -20.06 -15.33
CA ARG A 219 -9.58 -20.74 -14.22
C ARG A 219 -10.55 -21.17 -13.11
N PHE A 220 -11.51 -20.30 -12.73
CA PHE A 220 -12.49 -20.64 -11.70
C PHE A 220 -13.46 -21.72 -12.15
N VAL A 221 -13.87 -21.73 -13.41
CA VAL A 221 -14.82 -22.69 -13.97
C VAL A 221 -14.15 -24.05 -14.20
N SER A 222 -13.00 -24.07 -14.87
CA SER A 222 -12.33 -25.32 -15.26
C SER A 222 -11.44 -25.92 -14.17
N LYS A 223 -11.01 -25.12 -13.19
CA LYS A 223 -9.96 -25.45 -12.21
C LYS A 223 -8.60 -25.78 -12.84
N ILE A 224 -8.43 -25.55 -14.14
CA ILE A 224 -7.16 -25.73 -14.83
C ILE A 224 -6.29 -24.50 -14.59
N PRO A 225 -5.01 -24.64 -14.20
CA PRO A 225 -4.10 -23.50 -14.07
C PRO A 225 -3.91 -22.79 -15.42
N HIS A 226 -4.19 -21.49 -15.45
CA HIS A 226 -3.89 -20.60 -16.56
C HIS A 226 -2.91 -19.53 -16.06
N ARG A 227 -2.01 -19.07 -16.93
CA ARG A 227 -1.19 -17.92 -16.63
C ARG A 227 -2.08 -16.67 -16.62
N PHE A 228 -2.07 -15.95 -15.52
CA PHE A 228 -2.77 -14.68 -15.46
C PHE A 228 -2.10 -13.63 -16.35
N GLU A 229 -2.91 -12.84 -17.01
CA GLU A 229 -2.50 -11.68 -17.78
C GLU A 229 -3.14 -10.44 -17.18
N VAL A 230 -2.35 -9.38 -17.01
CA VAL A 230 -2.85 -8.08 -16.54
C VAL A 230 -3.77 -7.47 -17.59
N GLU A 231 -4.90 -6.94 -17.15
CA GLU A 231 -5.80 -6.16 -17.99
C GLU A 231 -5.24 -4.75 -18.21
N THR A 232 -5.39 -4.20 -19.42
CA THR A 232 -4.77 -2.93 -19.82
C THR A 232 -5.76 -1.83 -20.17
N THR A 233 -7.03 -1.97 -19.80
CA THR A 233 -8.09 -0.99 -20.08
C THR A 233 -8.58 -0.31 -18.80
N SER A 234 -9.22 0.84 -18.94
CA SER A 234 -9.90 1.56 -17.85
C SER A 234 -9.06 1.68 -16.58
N PRO A 235 -7.92 2.39 -16.61
CA PRO A 235 -7.09 2.60 -15.43
C PRO A 235 -7.89 3.20 -14.29
N MET A 236 -7.60 2.76 -13.06
CA MET A 236 -8.21 3.32 -11.85
C MET A 236 -7.17 3.55 -10.77
N ILE A 237 -7.46 4.50 -9.89
CA ILE A 237 -6.71 4.78 -8.69
C ILE A 237 -7.63 4.67 -7.48
N ASN A 238 -7.28 3.79 -6.55
CA ASN A 238 -7.88 3.68 -5.24
C ASN A 238 -6.89 4.03 -4.14
N GLY A 239 -7.39 4.69 -3.11
CA GLY A 239 -6.59 5.04 -1.95
C GLY A 239 -7.39 5.83 -0.92
N ILE A 240 -6.67 6.39 0.04
CA ILE A 240 -7.18 7.33 1.03
C ILE A 240 -6.25 8.52 1.18
N ILE A 241 -6.82 9.67 1.51
CA ILE A 241 -6.11 10.82 2.02
C ILE A 241 -6.38 10.91 3.51
N VAL A 242 -5.32 10.98 4.30
CA VAL A 242 -5.40 11.17 5.76
C VAL A 242 -4.73 12.47 6.12
N GLN A 243 -5.47 13.38 6.76
CA GLN A 243 -4.89 14.58 7.34
C GLN A 243 -4.46 14.29 8.76
N VAL A 244 -3.22 14.64 9.11
CA VAL A 244 -2.66 14.43 10.44
C VAL A 244 -2.15 15.73 11.05
N ASP A 245 -2.32 15.87 12.35
CA ASP A 245 -1.66 16.91 13.14
C ASP A 245 -0.20 16.51 13.40
N ILE A 246 0.75 17.41 13.08
CA ILE A 246 2.17 17.06 13.12
C ILE A 246 2.74 16.89 14.53
N ASP A 247 2.18 17.57 15.51
CA ASP A 247 2.69 17.56 16.88
C ASP A 247 2.24 16.28 17.62
N SER A 248 0.97 15.95 17.49
CA SER A 248 0.37 14.80 18.17
C SER A 248 0.39 13.50 17.38
N GLY A 249 0.53 13.56 16.05
CA GLY A 249 0.37 12.43 15.15
C GLY A 249 -1.09 11.95 15.00
N ARG A 250 -2.08 12.70 15.52
CA ARG A 250 -3.49 12.33 15.44
C ARG A 250 -4.05 12.52 14.05
N ALA A 251 -4.83 11.56 13.58
CA ALA A 251 -5.62 11.72 12.36
C ALA A 251 -6.79 12.68 12.63
N LEU A 252 -6.95 13.67 11.75
CA LEU A 252 -8.00 14.68 11.81
C LEU A 252 -9.13 14.38 10.82
N SER A 253 -8.79 13.83 9.65
CA SER A 253 -9.76 13.40 8.66
C SER A 253 -9.23 12.21 7.87
N ILE A 254 -10.15 11.46 7.28
CA ILE A 254 -9.89 10.39 6.31
C ILE A 254 -10.90 10.51 5.17
N LYS A 255 -10.43 10.44 3.93
CA LYS A 255 -11.27 10.51 2.72
C LYS A 255 -10.79 9.48 1.71
N ARG A 256 -11.71 8.67 1.16
CA ARG A 256 -11.38 7.76 0.06
C ARG A 256 -11.17 8.50 -1.25
N ILE A 257 -10.24 7.99 -2.05
CA ILE A 257 -10.12 8.22 -3.49
C ILE A 257 -10.52 6.93 -4.19
N ASN A 258 -11.42 7.05 -5.17
CA ASN A 258 -11.84 5.96 -6.06
C ASN A 258 -12.16 6.60 -7.42
N THR A 259 -11.17 6.64 -8.30
CA THR A 259 -11.31 7.32 -9.60
C THR A 259 -10.98 6.37 -10.73
N VAL A 260 -11.88 6.32 -11.73
CA VAL A 260 -11.73 5.51 -12.94
C VAL A 260 -11.53 6.44 -14.14
N TYR A 261 -10.51 6.17 -14.94
CA TYR A 261 -10.14 6.95 -16.13
C TYR A 261 -10.53 6.17 -17.40
N TYR A 262 -11.83 6.21 -17.75
CA TYR A 262 -12.41 5.42 -18.85
C TYR A 262 -11.85 5.73 -20.24
N ASN A 263 -11.36 6.95 -20.45
CA ASN A 263 -10.90 7.42 -21.76
C ASN A 263 -9.39 7.29 -21.95
N ASP A 264 -8.69 6.77 -20.95
CA ASP A 264 -7.25 6.61 -21.03
C ASP A 264 -6.88 5.32 -21.75
N GLU A 265 -6.01 5.45 -22.75
CA GLU A 265 -5.37 4.32 -23.40
C GLU A 265 -4.02 4.05 -22.73
N VAL A 266 -3.86 2.85 -22.19
CA VAL A 266 -2.60 2.43 -21.56
C VAL A 266 -1.57 2.16 -22.66
N GLU A 267 -0.66 3.10 -22.86
CA GLU A 267 0.46 2.92 -23.79
C GLU A 267 1.36 1.76 -23.31
N ARG A 268 1.59 0.80 -24.19
CA ARG A 268 2.61 -0.23 -23.99
C ARG A 268 3.97 0.40 -24.26
N LEU A 269 4.69 0.67 -23.20
CA LEU A 269 6.11 1.06 -23.28
C LEU A 269 7.00 -0.15 -23.53
#